data_1eaaaa6195ac366d7cfba80a8f03310d
#
_entry.id   1eaaaa6195ac366d7cfba80a8f03310d
#
_cell.length_a   1.000
_cell.length_b   1.000
_cell.length_c   1.000
_cell.angle_alpha   90.00
_cell.angle_beta   90.00
_cell.angle_gamma   90.00
#
_symmetry.space_group_name_H-M   'P 1'
#
loop_
_entity.id
_entity.type
_entity.pdbx_description
1 polymer ?
#
loop_
_entity_poly.entity_id
_entity_poly.type
_entity_poly.pdbx_seq_one_letter_code
_entity_poly.pdbx_strand_id
1 'polypeptide(L)'
;MAADNGQPKMQAALAALQRADAALERASRNKGGHRERAIELVRQAMGAVDEGMRYAAAHPTEVGRMEGPAMPEPVDENVPGAERQPNMAQAIVELREARRQLREAKHDKGGYRVQALGLIQQAIAEVREGIRFANGGR
;
A
#
# COMPACT_ATOMS: atom_id res chain seq x y z
N MET A 1 -16.89 -0.14 -20.89
CA MET A 1 -17.15 0.07 -20.09
C MET A 1 -16.69 0.96 -19.12
N ALA A 2 -17.48 1.48 -18.58
CA ALA A 2 -17.19 2.50 -17.65
C ALA A 2 -16.64 1.99 -16.36
N ALA A 3 -16.36 0.74 -16.35
CA ALA A 3 -16.02 0.13 -15.11
C ALA A 3 -14.87 0.80 -14.42
N ASP A 4 -13.85 1.19 -15.14
CA ASP A 4 -12.73 1.77 -14.46
C ASP A 4 -12.81 3.28 -14.40
N ASN A 5 -13.73 3.89 -15.16
CA ASN A 5 -13.91 5.34 -15.11
C ASN A 5 -12.61 6.11 -15.19
N GLY A 6 -11.65 5.59 -15.93
CA GLY A 6 -10.37 6.28 -16.04
C GLY A 6 -9.51 6.15 -14.81
N GLN A 7 -9.76 5.16 -13.98
CA GLN A 7 -9.00 4.97 -12.75
C GLN A 7 -8.31 3.61 -12.68
N PRO A 8 -7.68 3.17 -13.76
CA PRO A 8 -7.05 1.84 -13.72
C PRO A 8 -5.91 1.76 -12.72
N LYS A 9 -5.19 2.87 -12.49
CA LYS A 9 -4.10 2.85 -11.51
C LYS A 9 -4.61 2.68 -10.09
N MET A 10 -5.75 3.30 -9.77
CA MET A 10 -6.34 3.13 -8.46
C MET A 10 -6.82 1.70 -8.26
N GLN A 11 -7.44 1.12 -9.30
CA GLN A 11 -7.88 -0.26 -9.22
C GLN A 11 -6.71 -1.21 -9.08
N ALA A 12 -5.63 -0.96 -9.82
CA ALA A 12 -4.43 -1.80 -9.71
C ALA A 12 -3.82 -1.70 -8.32
N ALA A 13 -3.84 -0.51 -7.73
CA ALA A 13 -3.34 -0.34 -6.38
C ALA A 13 -4.19 -1.13 -5.38
N LEU A 14 -5.51 -1.07 -5.53
CA LEU A 14 -6.40 -1.81 -4.65
C LEU A 14 -6.14 -3.31 -4.74
N ALA A 15 -5.97 -3.82 -5.96
CA ALA A 15 -5.67 -5.24 -6.14
C ALA A 15 -4.36 -5.63 -5.47
N ALA A 16 -3.34 -4.78 -5.59
CA ALA A 16 -2.05 -5.06 -4.95
C ALA A 16 -2.19 -5.05 -3.43
N LEU A 17 -2.99 -4.12 -2.89
CA LEU A 17 -3.23 -4.07 -1.45
C LEU A 17 -3.96 -5.32 -0.97
N GLN A 18 -4.90 -5.81 -1.76
CA GLN A 18 -5.59 -7.06 -1.41
C GLN A 18 -4.62 -8.23 -1.37
N ARG A 19 -3.66 -8.28 -2.30
CA ARG A 19 -2.66 -9.33 -2.29
C ARG A 19 -1.71 -9.19 -1.10
N ALA A 20 -1.39 -7.95 -0.71
CA ALA A 20 -0.58 -7.72 0.48
C ALA A 20 -1.30 -8.21 1.73
N ASP A 21 -2.59 -7.90 1.85
CA ASP A 21 -3.39 -8.37 2.97
C ASP A 21 -3.39 -9.88 3.05
N ALA A 22 -3.59 -10.55 1.91
CA ALA A 22 -3.59 -12.00 1.87
C ALA A 22 -2.24 -12.59 2.30
N ALA A 23 -1.16 -11.97 1.86
CA ALA A 23 0.17 -12.45 2.25
C ALA A 23 0.38 -12.29 3.75
N LEU A 24 -0.05 -11.17 4.32
CA LEU A 24 0.07 -10.94 5.75
C LEU A 24 -0.78 -11.93 6.55
N GLU A 25 -1.98 -12.26 6.04
CA GLU A 25 -2.82 -13.22 6.71
C GLU A 25 -2.16 -14.60 6.76
N ARG A 26 -1.36 -14.93 5.75
CA ARG A 26 -0.68 -16.23 5.74
C ARG A 26 0.57 -16.25 6.61
N ALA A 27 1.08 -15.08 6.99
CA ALA A 27 2.29 -15.03 7.80
C ALA A 27 1.98 -15.52 9.21
N SER A 28 2.98 -16.09 9.87
CA SER A 28 2.78 -16.53 11.24
C SER A 28 2.58 -15.35 12.18
N ARG A 29 2.04 -15.64 13.35
CA ARG A 29 1.69 -14.57 14.29
C ARG A 29 2.84 -14.08 15.14
N ASN A 30 3.98 -14.73 15.10
CA ASN A 30 5.09 -14.35 15.97
C ASN A 30 5.93 -13.24 15.37
N LYS A 31 5.30 -12.14 15.06
CA LYS A 31 5.95 -10.97 14.47
C LYS A 31 5.91 -9.76 15.41
N GLY A 32 5.77 -9.99 16.72
CA GLY A 32 5.79 -8.90 17.69
C GLY A 32 4.65 -7.92 17.56
N GLY A 33 3.53 -8.33 17.00
CA GLY A 33 2.40 -7.44 16.77
C GLY A 33 2.51 -6.62 15.51
N HIS A 34 3.64 -6.67 14.84
CA HIS A 34 3.85 -5.87 13.64
C HIS A 34 3.00 -6.35 12.47
N ARG A 35 2.77 -7.67 12.39
CA ARG A 35 1.89 -8.23 11.36
C ARG A 35 0.48 -7.66 11.48
N GLU A 36 -0.06 -7.65 12.70
CA GLU A 36 -1.43 -7.16 12.91
C GLU A 36 -1.53 -5.67 12.61
N ARG A 37 -0.53 -4.90 13.00
CA ARG A 37 -0.55 -3.46 12.70
C ARG A 37 -0.43 -3.23 11.20
N ALA A 38 0.37 -4.05 10.50
CA ALA A 38 0.48 -3.92 9.06
C ALA A 38 -0.83 -4.25 8.38
N ILE A 39 -1.52 -5.30 8.82
CA ILE A 39 -2.83 -5.66 8.26
C ILE A 39 -3.79 -4.50 8.41
N GLU A 40 -3.83 -3.89 9.59
CA GLU A 40 -4.74 -2.78 9.81
C GLU A 40 -4.42 -1.60 8.89
N LEU A 41 -3.13 -1.29 8.73
CA LEU A 41 -2.73 -0.19 7.86
C LEU A 41 -3.06 -0.48 6.40
N VAL A 42 -2.86 -1.73 5.97
CA VAL A 42 -3.21 -2.12 4.60
C VAL A 42 -4.71 -1.96 4.38
N ARG A 43 -5.52 -2.37 5.34
CA ARG A 43 -6.97 -2.24 5.20
C ARG A 43 -7.42 -0.80 5.20
N GLN A 44 -6.78 0.05 6.00
CA GLN A 44 -7.05 1.47 5.94
C GLN A 44 -6.67 2.06 4.58
N ALA A 45 -5.56 1.61 4.02
CA ALA A 45 -5.14 2.07 2.70
C ALA A 45 -6.15 1.63 1.63
N MET A 46 -6.65 0.40 1.74
CA MET A 46 -7.69 -0.05 0.82
C MET A 46 -8.93 0.83 0.90
N GLY A 47 -9.31 1.19 2.12
CA GLY A 47 -10.44 2.09 2.31
C GLY A 47 -10.21 3.44 1.66
N ALA A 48 -9.01 3.99 1.80
CA ALA A 48 -8.70 5.28 1.21
C ALA A 48 -8.75 5.21 -0.32
N VAL A 49 -8.22 4.13 -0.91
CA VAL A 49 -8.28 3.97 -2.36
C VAL A 49 -9.72 3.86 -2.83
N ASP A 50 -10.52 3.05 -2.13
CA ASP A 50 -11.92 2.88 -2.49
C ASP A 50 -12.68 4.19 -2.39
N GLU A 51 -12.47 4.94 -1.31
CA GLU A 51 -13.11 6.25 -1.14
C GLU A 51 -12.67 7.21 -2.24
N GLY A 52 -11.39 7.13 -2.61
CA GLY A 52 -10.88 7.97 -3.68
C GLY A 52 -11.55 7.68 -5.00
N MET A 53 -11.77 6.40 -5.30
CA MET A 53 -12.45 6.04 -6.53
C MET A 53 -13.91 6.50 -6.52
N ARG A 54 -14.58 6.37 -5.39
CA ARG A 54 -15.96 6.84 -5.27
C ARG A 54 -16.04 8.35 -5.39
N TYR A 55 -15.12 9.04 -4.75
CA TYR A 55 -15.08 10.49 -4.82
C TYR A 55 -14.89 10.95 -6.27
N ALA A 56 -13.94 10.34 -6.97
CA ALA A 56 -13.67 10.72 -8.35
C ALA A 56 -14.88 10.46 -9.25
N ALA A 57 -15.59 9.36 -9.02
CA ALA A 57 -16.78 9.04 -9.80
C ALA A 57 -17.90 10.04 -9.52
N ALA A 58 -18.00 10.52 -8.28
CA ALA A 58 -19.03 11.48 -7.92
C ALA A 58 -18.69 12.91 -8.33
N HIS A 59 -17.42 13.17 -8.67
CA HIS A 59 -16.96 14.52 -9.03
C HIS A 59 -16.23 14.47 -10.37
N PRO A 60 -16.93 14.05 -11.44
CA PRO A 60 -16.24 13.83 -12.72
C PRO A 60 -15.67 15.08 -13.34
N THR A 61 -16.23 16.25 -13.00
CA THR A 61 -15.73 17.49 -13.56
C THR A 61 -14.68 18.16 -12.71
N GLU A 62 -14.41 17.64 -11.52
CA GLU A 62 -13.37 18.20 -10.67
C GLU A 62 -12.01 17.90 -11.26
N VAL A 63 -11.16 18.92 -11.32
CA VAL A 63 -9.80 18.73 -11.75
C VAL A 63 -8.99 18.36 -10.53
N GLY A 64 -8.51 17.13 -10.48
CA GLY A 64 -7.73 16.71 -9.34
C GLY A 64 -6.46 17.54 -9.21
N ARG A 65 -5.97 17.65 -7.97
CA ARG A 65 -4.75 18.36 -7.73
C ARG A 65 -3.59 17.61 -8.36
N MET A 66 -2.78 18.34 -9.12
CA MET A 66 -1.55 17.76 -9.61
C MET A 66 -0.60 17.65 -8.45
N GLU A 67 -0.11 16.44 -8.24
CA GLU A 67 0.84 16.26 -7.16
C GLU A 67 2.14 16.94 -7.49
N GLY A 68 2.76 17.49 -6.48
CA GLY A 68 4.10 17.99 -6.64
C GLY A 68 5.07 16.86 -6.91
N PRO A 69 6.36 17.09 -6.78
CA PRO A 69 7.31 16.02 -7.00
C PRO A 69 6.96 14.84 -6.12
N ALA A 70 6.90 13.67 -6.72
CA ALA A 70 6.60 12.47 -5.96
C ALA A 70 7.65 12.30 -4.87
N MET A 71 7.21 11.76 -3.72
CA MET A 71 8.18 11.42 -2.70
C MET A 71 9.16 10.42 -3.29
N PRO A 72 10.46 10.64 -3.05
CA PRO A 72 11.43 9.70 -3.62
C PRO A 72 11.20 8.31 -3.08
N GLU A 73 11.44 7.32 -3.93
CA GLU A 73 11.41 5.95 -3.48
C GLU A 73 12.49 5.75 -2.46
N PRO A 74 12.27 4.96 -1.44
CA PRO A 74 13.34 4.61 -0.53
C PRO A 74 14.50 4.01 -1.31
N VAL A 75 15.70 4.47 -1.03
CA VAL A 75 16.86 4.02 -1.77
C VAL A 75 17.11 2.54 -1.52
N ASP A 76 16.99 2.14 -0.27
CA ASP A 76 17.28 0.78 0.10
C ASP A 76 16.00 0.02 0.31
N GLU A 77 15.66 -0.80 -0.68
CA GLU A 77 14.47 -1.63 -0.60
C GLU A 77 14.79 -3.01 -0.07
N ASN A 78 16.05 -3.29 0.19
CA ASN A 78 16.44 -4.59 0.66
C ASN A 78 16.12 -4.74 2.14
N VAL A 79 15.53 -5.88 2.49
CA VAL A 79 15.17 -6.15 3.87
C VAL A 79 15.95 -7.36 4.32
N PRO A 80 16.95 -7.20 5.19
CA PRO A 80 17.76 -8.34 5.62
C PRO A 80 16.88 -9.41 6.27
N GLY A 81 17.09 -10.65 5.88
CA GLY A 81 16.36 -11.77 6.45
C GLY A 81 14.99 -12.00 5.87
N ALA A 82 14.59 -11.23 4.85
CA ALA A 82 13.26 -11.38 4.27
C ALA A 82 13.05 -12.79 3.71
N GLU A 83 14.12 -13.42 3.23
CA GLU A 83 13.99 -14.74 2.65
C GLU A 83 13.54 -15.78 3.69
N ARG A 84 13.71 -15.48 4.97
CA ARG A 84 13.25 -16.38 6.04
C ARG A 84 11.80 -16.14 6.41
N GLN A 85 11.20 -15.10 5.85
CA GLN A 85 9.84 -14.72 6.16
C GLN A 85 9.10 -14.48 4.84
N PRO A 86 8.85 -15.56 4.07
CA PRO A 86 8.40 -15.39 2.69
C PRO A 86 7.06 -14.68 2.56
N ASN A 87 6.13 -14.89 3.48
CA ASN A 87 4.85 -14.20 3.37
C ASN A 87 4.97 -12.72 3.71
N MET A 88 5.83 -12.38 4.67
CA MET A 88 6.09 -10.98 4.97
C MET A 88 6.82 -10.32 3.81
N ALA A 89 7.78 -11.03 3.21
CA ALA A 89 8.50 -10.51 2.05
C ALA A 89 7.54 -10.28 0.89
N GLN A 90 6.61 -11.20 0.67
CA GLN A 90 5.63 -11.05 -0.40
C GLN A 90 4.75 -9.82 -0.14
N ALA A 91 4.38 -9.58 1.12
CA ALA A 91 3.59 -8.40 1.45
C ALA A 91 4.33 -7.13 1.05
N ILE A 92 5.64 -7.07 1.26
CA ILE A 92 6.41 -5.89 0.87
C ILE A 92 6.37 -5.71 -0.65
N VAL A 93 6.52 -6.81 -1.40
CA VAL A 93 6.46 -6.72 -2.86
C VAL A 93 5.14 -6.12 -3.31
N GLU A 94 4.05 -6.59 -2.72
CA GLU A 94 2.73 -6.10 -3.12
C GLU A 94 2.49 -4.67 -2.66
N LEU A 95 3.00 -4.31 -1.50
CA LEU A 95 2.87 -2.93 -1.02
C LEU A 95 3.64 -1.96 -1.91
N ARG A 96 4.83 -2.37 -2.37
CA ARG A 96 5.58 -1.54 -3.32
C ARG A 96 4.83 -1.40 -4.63
N GLU A 97 4.19 -2.46 -5.08
CA GLU A 97 3.41 -2.39 -6.30
C GLU A 97 2.23 -1.43 -6.14
N ALA A 98 1.53 -1.49 -5.01
CA ALA A 98 0.45 -0.57 -4.75
C ALA A 98 0.94 0.87 -4.74
N ARG A 99 2.09 1.09 -4.10
CA ARG A 99 2.69 2.43 -4.03
C ARG A 99 3.00 2.94 -5.44
N ARG A 100 3.57 2.07 -6.26
CA ARG A 100 3.93 2.46 -7.63
C ARG A 100 2.70 2.86 -8.41
N GLN A 101 1.63 2.06 -8.32
CA GLN A 101 0.41 2.36 -9.06
C GLN A 101 -0.19 3.70 -8.62
N LEU A 102 -0.19 3.96 -7.31
CA LEU A 102 -0.73 5.22 -6.81
C LEU A 102 0.12 6.41 -7.23
N ARG A 103 1.44 6.24 -7.28
CA ARG A 103 2.30 7.33 -7.71
C ARG A 103 2.12 7.64 -9.19
N GLU A 104 1.76 6.63 -9.98
CA GLU A 104 1.52 6.82 -11.41
C GLU A 104 0.14 7.36 -11.70
N ALA A 105 -0.77 7.35 -10.73
CA ALA A 105 -2.06 7.97 -10.92
C ALA A 105 -1.87 9.48 -11.06
N LYS A 106 -2.52 10.05 -12.06
CA LYS A 106 -2.17 11.40 -12.46
C LYS A 106 -2.69 12.50 -11.55
N HIS A 107 -3.86 12.32 -11.01
CA HIS A 107 -4.50 13.37 -10.23
C HIS A 107 -5.05 12.81 -8.93
N ASP A 108 -5.03 13.65 -7.91
CA ASP A 108 -5.53 13.28 -6.61
C ASP A 108 -6.77 14.11 -6.31
N LYS A 109 -7.92 13.52 -6.56
CA LYS A 109 -9.17 14.16 -6.21
C LYS A 109 -9.51 13.81 -4.77
N GLY A 110 -9.72 14.83 -3.95
CA GLY A 110 -10.11 14.63 -2.57
C GLY A 110 -9.02 14.22 -1.61
N GLY A 111 -7.77 14.12 -2.08
CA GLY A 111 -6.66 13.81 -1.20
C GLY A 111 -6.50 12.35 -0.82
N TYR A 112 -7.32 11.47 -1.38
CA TYR A 112 -7.31 10.06 -0.95
C TYR A 112 -6.07 9.32 -1.42
N ARG A 113 -5.53 9.70 -2.57
CA ARG A 113 -4.33 9.09 -3.10
C ARG A 113 -3.15 9.33 -2.17
N VAL A 114 -2.98 10.56 -1.73
CA VAL A 114 -1.90 10.92 -0.81
C VAL A 114 -2.09 10.20 0.53
N GLN A 115 -3.33 10.13 1.00
CA GLN A 115 -3.63 9.44 2.25
C GLN A 115 -3.24 7.97 2.14
N ALA A 116 -3.60 7.32 1.03
CA ALA A 116 -3.27 5.92 0.84
C ALA A 116 -1.76 5.71 0.77
N LEU A 117 -1.03 6.61 0.10
CA LEU A 117 0.42 6.50 0.03
C LEU A 117 1.06 6.55 1.40
N GLY A 118 0.57 7.44 2.26
CA GLY A 118 1.10 7.52 3.62
C GLY A 118 0.85 6.25 4.41
N LEU A 119 -0.34 5.67 4.27
CA LEU A 119 -0.67 4.43 4.96
C LEU A 119 0.18 3.26 4.46
N ILE A 120 0.43 3.22 3.15
CA ILE A 120 1.27 2.17 2.58
C ILE A 120 2.70 2.29 3.10
N GLN A 121 3.23 3.52 3.21
CA GLN A 121 4.56 3.71 3.77
C GLN A 121 4.63 3.17 5.19
N GLN A 122 3.62 3.46 6.00
CA GLN A 122 3.59 2.96 7.36
C GLN A 122 3.49 1.43 7.39
N ALA A 123 2.69 0.86 6.49
CA ALA A 123 2.54 -0.59 6.43
C ALA A 123 3.87 -1.26 6.07
N ILE A 124 4.60 -0.69 5.12
CA ILE A 124 5.90 -1.24 4.75
C ILE A 124 6.84 -1.23 5.96
N ALA A 125 6.84 -0.14 6.71
CA ALA A 125 7.69 -0.04 7.89
C ALA A 125 7.34 -1.11 8.91
N GLU A 126 6.03 -1.36 9.13
CA GLU A 126 5.62 -2.38 10.08
C GLU A 126 6.03 -3.77 9.61
N VAL A 127 5.88 -4.04 8.33
CA VAL A 127 6.28 -5.35 7.81
C VAL A 127 7.79 -5.58 8.00
N ARG A 128 8.58 -4.54 7.73
CA ARG A 128 10.03 -4.65 7.92
C ARG A 128 10.38 -4.92 9.37
N GLU A 129 9.70 -4.24 10.29
CA GLU A 129 9.95 -4.48 11.72
C GLU A 129 9.52 -5.89 12.10
N GLY A 130 8.42 -6.37 11.53
CA GLY A 130 7.97 -7.73 11.78
C GLY A 130 8.99 -8.76 11.32
N ILE A 131 9.59 -8.53 10.15
CA ILE A 131 10.62 -9.43 9.66
C ILE A 131 11.82 -9.43 10.60
N ARG A 132 12.24 -8.24 11.02
CA ARG A 132 13.36 -8.13 11.93
C ARG A 132 13.06 -8.83 13.25
N PHE A 133 11.88 -8.62 13.78
CA PHE A 133 11.48 -9.25 15.04
C PHE A 133 11.51 -10.77 14.91
N ALA A 134 10.92 -11.28 13.83
CA ALA A 134 10.83 -12.74 13.64
C ALA A 134 12.20 -13.38 13.46
N ASN A 135 13.15 -12.62 12.94
CA ASN A 135 14.52 -13.11 12.75
C ASN A 135 15.39 -12.89 13.98
N GLY A 136 14.79 -12.48 15.10
CA GLY A 136 15.55 -12.30 16.32
C GLY A 136 16.32 -10.99 16.39
N GLY A 137 15.97 -10.04 15.53
CA GLY A 137 16.62 -8.74 15.56
C GLY A 137 16.23 -7.95 16.78
N ARG A 138 17.15 -7.11 17.28
CA ARG A 138 16.90 -6.34 18.49
C ARG A 138 17.35 -4.92 18.33
#